data_92ef9114bc0d74be32c46ddf564bcdf0
#
_entry.id   92ef9114bc0d74be32c46ddf564bcdf0
#
_cell.length_a   1.000
_cell.length_b   1.000
_cell.length_c   1.000
_cell.angle_alpha   90.00
_cell.angle_beta   90.00
_cell.angle_gamma   90.00
#
_symmetry.space_group_name_H-M   'P 1'
#
loop_
_entity.id
_entity.type
_entity.pdbx_description
1 polymer ?
#
loop_
_entity_poly.entity_id
_entity_poly.type
_entity_poly.pdbx_seq_one_letter_code
_entity_poly.pdbx_strand_id
1 'polypeptide(L)'
;MIVADFRVKELFSSFNGDISAGLINVTMSSAPTFMMYADVKNGNALEMIYKNKESLGLKRGEDIMQLGKDEYVYKTRGMNIFFGIKDKQMYATNDELLYKNVGKAADKSVKDAPYASDMKGKSLFIAINAEAILDLPIVKMVAGFGGQEAKTYIELANKVSYLSMSSEGEVSEIDLCLKDKDVNALKQIVDFAKQFAGM
;
A
#
# COMPACT_ATOMS: atom_id res chain seq x y z
N MET A 1 5.07 32.18 -3.28
CA MET A 1 4.34 31.37 -2.30
C MET A 1 2.89 31.03 -2.69
N ILE A 2 2.29 31.71 -3.65
CA ILE A 2 0.91 31.46 -4.16
C ILE A 2 0.83 30.28 -5.16
N VAL A 3 1.94 29.93 -5.80
CA VAL A 3 1.95 28.94 -6.89
C VAL A 3 1.86 27.48 -6.39
N ALA A 4 2.34 27.18 -5.18
CA ALA A 4 2.29 25.82 -4.64
C ALA A 4 0.87 25.41 -4.18
N ASP A 5 0.13 26.35 -3.63
CA ASP A 5 -1.20 26.09 -3.05
C ASP A 5 -2.27 25.78 -4.12
N PHE A 6 -2.20 26.49 -5.25
CA PHE A 6 -3.10 26.26 -6.38
C PHE A 6 -2.94 24.86 -7.00
N ARG A 7 -1.72 24.33 -7.06
CA ARG A 7 -1.40 23.05 -7.70
C ARG A 7 -1.82 21.83 -6.90
N VAL A 8 -1.70 21.90 -5.59
CA VAL A 8 -2.15 20.83 -4.68
C VAL A 8 -3.66 20.68 -4.81
N LYS A 9 -4.40 21.77 -4.81
CA LYS A 9 -5.86 21.77 -4.98
C LYS A 9 -6.28 21.21 -6.35
N GLU A 10 -5.60 21.58 -7.44
CA GLU A 10 -5.89 21.04 -8.77
C GLU A 10 -5.56 19.55 -8.87
N LEU A 11 -4.44 19.10 -8.29
CA LEU A 11 -4.12 17.69 -8.22
C LEU A 11 -5.23 16.91 -7.52
N PHE A 12 -5.63 17.33 -6.31
CA PHE A 12 -6.71 16.66 -5.60
C PHE A 12 -8.06 16.73 -6.34
N SER A 13 -8.36 17.83 -7.02
CA SER A 13 -9.59 17.95 -7.82
C SER A 13 -9.62 17.07 -9.07
N SER A 14 -8.46 16.56 -9.50
CA SER A 14 -8.35 15.65 -10.64
C SER A 14 -8.74 14.20 -10.30
N PHE A 15 -8.73 13.84 -9.02
CA PHE A 15 -9.19 12.52 -8.61
C PHE A 15 -10.70 12.38 -8.75
N ASN A 16 -11.15 11.19 -9.13
CA ASN A 16 -12.57 10.92 -9.44
C ASN A 16 -13.12 9.70 -8.71
N GLY A 17 -12.42 9.20 -7.72
CA GLY A 17 -12.81 7.99 -7.02
C GLY A 17 -11.80 7.62 -5.95
N ASP A 18 -11.66 6.34 -5.75
CA ASP A 18 -10.84 5.76 -4.72
C ASP A 18 -9.35 5.93 -5.00
N ILE A 19 -8.59 6.09 -3.93
CA ILE A 19 -7.14 6.01 -3.94
C ILE A 19 -6.76 4.75 -3.18
N SER A 20 -5.99 3.88 -3.81
CA SER A 20 -5.45 2.68 -3.19
C SER A 20 -3.93 2.69 -3.23
N ALA A 21 -3.30 2.31 -2.13
CA ALA A 21 -1.86 2.15 -2.05
C ALA A 21 -1.51 0.92 -1.22
N GLY A 22 -0.43 0.25 -1.59
CA GLY A 22 0.03 -0.93 -0.87
C GLY A 22 1.54 -1.08 -0.93
N LEU A 23 2.10 -1.70 0.10
CA LEU A 23 3.47 -2.19 0.11
C LEU A 23 3.48 -3.59 -0.48
N ILE A 24 4.33 -3.78 -1.50
CA ILE A 24 4.42 -5.05 -2.24
C ILE A 24 5.55 -5.91 -1.68
N ASN A 25 6.65 -5.26 -1.31
CA ASN A 25 7.82 -5.97 -0.77
C ASN A 25 8.54 -5.09 0.24
N VAL A 26 9.02 -5.73 1.31
CA VAL A 26 9.84 -5.10 2.35
C VAL A 26 11.10 -5.93 2.52
N THR A 27 12.25 -5.31 2.28
CA THR A 27 13.56 -5.93 2.44
C THR A 27 14.41 -5.14 3.43
N MET A 28 15.46 -5.75 3.99
CA MET A 28 16.36 -5.04 4.90
C MET A 28 17.35 -4.11 4.19
N SER A 29 17.57 -4.30 2.88
CA SER A 29 18.66 -3.66 2.14
C SER A 29 18.20 -2.57 1.18
N SER A 30 16.90 -2.41 0.97
CA SER A 30 16.35 -1.43 0.04
C SER A 30 15.07 -0.79 0.59
N ALA A 31 14.70 0.36 0.02
CA ALA A 31 13.40 0.96 0.29
C ALA A 31 12.26 -0.03 0.01
N PRO A 32 11.19 -0.05 0.82
CA PRO A 32 10.03 -0.87 0.55
C PRO A 32 9.47 -0.59 -0.84
N THR A 33 9.13 -1.65 -1.57
CA THR A 33 8.45 -1.51 -2.86
C THR A 33 6.99 -1.18 -2.61
N PHE A 34 6.49 -0.13 -3.25
CA PHE A 34 5.10 0.27 -3.16
C PHE A 34 4.43 0.35 -4.53
N MET A 35 3.12 0.27 -4.53
CA MET A 35 2.25 0.57 -5.67
C MET A 35 1.07 1.38 -5.20
N MET A 36 0.73 2.41 -5.95
CA MET A 36 -0.45 3.25 -5.74
C MET A 36 -1.26 3.33 -7.03
N TYR A 37 -2.57 3.32 -6.88
CA TYR A 37 -3.53 3.60 -7.93
C TYR A 37 -4.56 4.62 -7.45
N ALA A 38 -5.01 5.47 -8.36
CA ALA A 38 -6.11 6.40 -8.11
C ALA A 38 -6.90 6.64 -9.40
N ASP A 39 -8.21 6.67 -9.31
CA ASP A 39 -9.05 7.05 -10.44
C ASP A 39 -8.97 8.55 -10.67
N VAL A 40 -8.73 8.95 -11.93
CA VAL A 40 -8.58 10.35 -12.31
C VAL A 40 -9.51 10.74 -13.45
N LYS A 41 -9.93 12.00 -13.44
CA LYS A 41 -10.79 12.57 -14.50
C LYS A 41 -10.01 12.75 -15.81
N ASN A 42 -8.75 13.17 -15.70
CA ASN A 42 -7.88 13.48 -16.84
C ASN A 42 -6.41 13.55 -16.40
N GLY A 43 -5.50 13.69 -17.37
CA GLY A 43 -4.05 13.78 -17.18
C GLY A 43 -3.50 15.17 -16.92
N ASN A 44 -4.32 16.20 -16.91
CA ASN A 44 -3.86 17.60 -16.90
C ASN A 44 -2.99 17.93 -15.69
N ALA A 45 -3.32 17.33 -14.53
CA ALA A 45 -2.54 17.61 -13.30
C ALA A 45 -1.11 17.11 -13.40
N LEU A 46 -0.85 15.92 -13.96
CA LEU A 46 0.51 15.39 -14.12
C LEU A 46 1.31 16.17 -15.16
N GLU A 47 0.69 16.52 -16.28
CA GLU A 47 1.31 17.38 -17.30
C GLU A 47 1.69 18.74 -16.72
N MET A 48 0.83 19.34 -15.91
CA MET A 48 1.07 20.59 -15.25
C MET A 48 2.22 20.51 -14.23
N ILE A 49 2.29 19.44 -13.45
CA ILE A 49 3.41 19.17 -12.54
C ILE A 49 4.71 19.11 -13.33
N TYR A 50 4.74 18.38 -14.42
CA TYR A 50 5.93 18.23 -15.26
C TYR A 50 6.36 19.56 -15.89
N LYS A 51 5.45 20.31 -16.49
CA LYS A 51 5.74 21.61 -17.12
C LYS A 51 6.25 22.67 -16.13
N ASN A 52 5.91 22.52 -14.88
CA ASN A 52 6.30 23.46 -13.82
C ASN A 52 7.29 22.84 -12.81
N LYS A 53 7.99 21.78 -13.18
CA LYS A 53 8.89 21.04 -12.27
C LYS A 53 9.96 21.91 -11.61
N GLU A 54 10.48 22.93 -12.30
CA GLU A 54 11.48 23.88 -11.78
C GLU A 54 10.97 24.65 -10.55
N SER A 55 9.67 24.89 -10.45
CA SER A 55 9.06 25.59 -9.33
C SER A 55 8.62 24.66 -8.17
N LEU A 56 8.86 23.37 -8.28
CA LEU A 56 8.55 22.40 -7.21
C LEU A 56 9.59 22.38 -6.09
N GLY A 57 10.67 23.13 -6.22
CA GLY A 57 11.74 23.17 -5.22
C GLY A 57 12.54 21.87 -5.13
N LEU A 58 12.72 21.17 -6.26
CA LEU A 58 13.51 19.95 -6.34
C LEU A 58 14.94 20.20 -5.86
N LYS A 59 15.49 19.26 -5.11
CA LYS A 59 16.86 19.35 -4.58
C LYS A 59 17.88 19.03 -5.69
N ARG A 60 19.13 19.45 -5.45
CA ARG A 60 20.23 19.12 -6.38
C ARG A 60 20.34 17.61 -6.58
N GLY A 61 20.23 17.17 -7.84
CA GLY A 61 20.27 15.77 -8.24
C GLY A 61 18.90 15.07 -8.25
N GLU A 62 17.84 15.82 -8.03
CA GLU A 62 16.46 15.37 -8.25
C GLU A 62 15.95 15.97 -9.57
N ASP A 63 15.19 15.20 -10.33
CA ASP A 63 14.56 15.64 -11.58
C ASP A 63 13.30 14.83 -11.88
N ILE A 64 12.36 15.46 -12.60
CA ILE A 64 11.21 14.78 -13.19
C ILE A 64 11.43 14.71 -14.70
N MET A 65 11.44 13.50 -15.22
CA MET A 65 11.63 13.24 -16.65
C MET A 65 10.38 12.60 -17.22
N GLN A 66 10.05 12.99 -18.45
CA GLN A 66 8.99 12.35 -19.21
C GLN A 66 9.55 11.09 -19.89
N LEU A 67 8.89 9.96 -19.74
CA LEU A 67 9.22 8.68 -20.35
C LEU A 67 8.36 8.39 -21.59
N GLY A 68 7.12 8.85 -21.57
CA GLY A 68 6.14 8.67 -22.62
C GLY A 68 4.98 9.66 -22.48
N LYS A 69 3.93 9.46 -23.26
CA LYS A 69 2.70 10.24 -23.10
C LYS A 69 2.09 9.88 -21.73
N ASP A 70 1.89 10.90 -20.89
CA ASP A 70 1.33 10.76 -19.53
C ASP A 70 2.12 9.80 -18.63
N GLU A 71 3.42 9.56 -18.91
CA GLU A 71 4.32 8.71 -18.15
C GLU A 71 5.58 9.46 -17.76
N TYR A 72 5.93 9.42 -16.48
CA TYR A 72 7.01 10.20 -15.89
C TYR A 72 7.82 9.37 -14.91
N VAL A 73 9.05 9.82 -14.65
CA VAL A 73 9.87 9.33 -13.55
C VAL A 73 10.39 10.50 -12.72
N TYR A 74 10.19 10.46 -11.43
CA TYR A 74 10.87 11.32 -10.47
C TYR A 74 12.13 10.61 -9.98
N LYS A 75 13.26 11.15 -10.34
CA LYS A 75 14.58 10.65 -9.93
C LYS A 75 15.03 11.36 -8.67
N THR A 76 15.39 10.57 -7.67
CA THR A 76 16.04 11.05 -6.46
C THR A 76 17.43 10.43 -6.32
N ARG A 77 18.18 10.81 -5.28
CA ARG A 77 19.52 10.24 -5.03
C ARG A 77 19.55 8.76 -4.68
N GLY A 78 18.45 8.19 -4.27
CA GLY A 78 18.40 6.80 -3.79
C GLY A 78 17.27 5.96 -4.39
N MET A 79 16.33 6.59 -5.12
CA MET A 79 15.13 5.90 -5.60
C MET A 79 14.56 6.62 -6.82
N ASN A 80 14.03 5.85 -7.75
CA ASN A 80 13.19 6.35 -8.83
C ASN A 80 11.73 6.10 -8.48
N ILE A 81 10.85 7.07 -8.73
CA ILE A 81 9.40 6.89 -8.62
C ILE A 81 8.82 7.05 -10.02
N PHE A 82 8.32 5.97 -10.57
CA PHE A 82 7.60 5.94 -11.83
C PHE A 82 6.14 6.28 -11.56
N PHE A 83 5.59 7.21 -12.31
CA PHE A 83 4.19 7.60 -12.16
C PHE A 83 3.61 8.03 -13.51
N GLY A 84 2.32 7.90 -13.65
CA GLY A 84 1.65 8.23 -14.90
C GLY A 84 0.17 7.95 -14.85
N ILE A 85 -0.47 8.02 -16.04
CA ILE A 85 -1.87 7.69 -16.21
C ILE A 85 -2.03 6.67 -17.32
N LYS A 86 -2.76 5.60 -17.04
CA LYS A 86 -3.15 4.59 -17.99
C LYS A 86 -4.60 4.20 -17.75
N ASP A 87 -5.41 4.16 -18.81
CA ASP A 87 -6.83 3.78 -18.76
C ASP A 87 -7.65 4.55 -17.69
N LYS A 88 -7.39 5.86 -17.55
CA LYS A 88 -7.98 6.75 -16.55
C LYS A 88 -7.59 6.45 -15.11
N GLN A 89 -6.60 5.59 -14.90
CA GLN A 89 -6.01 5.36 -13.60
C GLN A 89 -4.62 5.99 -13.53
N MET A 90 -4.43 6.86 -12.54
CA MET A 90 -3.10 7.29 -12.13
C MET A 90 -2.43 6.16 -11.36
N TYR A 91 -1.16 5.97 -11.59
CA TYR A 91 -0.34 5.03 -10.83
C TYR A 91 0.94 5.69 -10.35
N ALA A 92 1.51 5.16 -9.27
CA ALA A 92 2.86 5.46 -8.84
C ALA A 92 3.51 4.24 -8.18
N THR A 93 4.79 4.01 -8.49
CA THR A 93 5.59 2.92 -7.91
C THR A 93 7.07 3.28 -7.93
N ASN A 94 7.85 2.71 -7.00
CA ASN A 94 9.31 2.78 -7.04
C ASN A 94 9.98 1.55 -7.65
N ASP A 95 9.20 0.65 -8.26
CA ASP A 95 9.70 -0.57 -8.89
C ASP A 95 9.49 -0.52 -10.41
N GLU A 96 10.57 -0.70 -11.17
CA GLU A 96 10.55 -0.64 -12.63
C GLU A 96 9.79 -1.81 -13.27
N LEU A 97 9.77 -2.99 -12.63
CA LEU A 97 9.02 -4.14 -13.16
C LEU A 97 7.52 -3.93 -12.98
N LEU A 98 7.10 -3.40 -11.82
CA LEU A 98 5.71 -3.01 -11.60
C LEU A 98 5.28 -1.94 -12.59
N TYR A 99 6.10 -0.91 -12.81
CA TYR A 99 5.84 0.12 -13.82
C TYR A 99 5.62 -0.47 -15.22
N LYS A 100 6.52 -1.36 -15.69
CA LYS A 100 6.41 -2.01 -17.00
C LYS A 100 5.19 -2.92 -17.15
N ASN A 101 4.59 -3.32 -16.03
CA ASN A 101 3.42 -4.18 -15.98
C ASN A 101 2.10 -3.42 -15.72
N VAL A 102 2.14 -2.12 -15.54
CA VAL A 102 0.91 -1.30 -15.38
C VAL A 102 -0.02 -1.52 -16.57
N GLY A 103 -1.30 -1.79 -16.28
CA GLY A 103 -2.34 -2.06 -17.28
C GLY A 103 -2.28 -3.45 -17.91
N LYS A 104 -1.38 -4.34 -17.47
CA LYS A 104 -1.46 -5.76 -17.80
C LYS A 104 -2.34 -6.48 -16.78
N ALA A 105 -2.96 -7.58 -17.21
CA ALA A 105 -3.72 -8.43 -16.29
C ALA A 105 -2.80 -8.93 -15.17
N ALA A 106 -3.25 -8.80 -13.94
CA ALA A 106 -2.57 -9.34 -12.77
C ALA A 106 -3.16 -10.72 -12.42
N ASP A 107 -2.31 -11.62 -11.93
CA ASP A 107 -2.74 -12.94 -11.47
C ASP A 107 -3.64 -12.87 -10.23
N LYS A 108 -3.51 -11.79 -9.44
CA LYS A 108 -4.31 -11.51 -8.24
C LYS A 108 -4.81 -10.07 -8.25
N SER A 109 -6.03 -9.89 -7.79
CA SER A 109 -6.68 -8.57 -7.65
C SER A 109 -6.94 -8.26 -6.18
N VAL A 110 -7.07 -6.99 -5.84
CA VAL A 110 -7.60 -6.58 -4.52
C VAL A 110 -8.98 -7.19 -4.24
N LYS A 111 -9.75 -7.52 -5.28
CA LYS A 111 -11.03 -8.21 -5.15
C LYS A 111 -10.92 -9.63 -4.60
N ASP A 112 -9.75 -10.24 -4.71
CA ASP A 112 -9.45 -11.58 -4.21
C ASP A 112 -8.90 -11.54 -2.77
N ALA A 113 -8.69 -10.34 -2.22
CA ALA A 113 -8.21 -10.16 -0.86
C ALA A 113 -9.30 -10.54 0.17
N PRO A 114 -8.92 -11.10 1.32
CA PRO A 114 -9.88 -11.53 2.35
C PRO A 114 -10.72 -10.38 2.92
N TYR A 115 -10.27 -9.14 2.76
CA TYR A 115 -10.93 -7.91 3.22
C TYR A 115 -11.66 -7.15 2.11
N ALA A 116 -11.77 -7.71 0.91
CA ALA A 116 -12.34 -7.01 -0.25
C ALA A 116 -13.79 -6.55 -0.05
N SER A 117 -14.59 -7.32 0.71
CA SER A 117 -15.97 -6.95 1.06
C SER A 117 -16.03 -5.75 2.00
N ASP A 118 -15.07 -5.67 2.93
CA ASP A 118 -15.08 -4.72 4.04
C ASP A 118 -14.61 -3.32 3.62
N MET A 119 -13.95 -3.23 2.46
CA MET A 119 -13.54 -1.95 1.85
C MET A 119 -14.71 -1.15 1.30
N LYS A 120 -15.82 -1.82 0.93
CA LYS A 120 -16.92 -1.18 0.22
C LYS A 120 -17.61 -0.12 1.09
N GLY A 121 -17.77 1.09 0.51
CA GLY A 121 -18.47 2.20 1.15
C GLY A 121 -17.66 2.92 2.24
N LYS A 122 -16.45 2.49 2.53
CA LYS A 122 -15.57 3.16 3.50
C LYS A 122 -14.89 4.37 2.86
N SER A 123 -14.83 5.48 3.59
CA SER A 123 -14.09 6.69 3.19
C SER A 123 -12.57 6.53 3.38
N LEU A 124 -12.18 5.67 4.31
CA LEU A 124 -10.80 5.22 4.52
C LEU A 124 -10.83 3.73 4.86
N PHE A 125 -9.95 2.96 4.25
CA PHE A 125 -9.72 1.56 4.61
C PHE A 125 -8.23 1.25 4.52
N ILE A 126 -7.69 0.73 5.61
CA ILE A 126 -6.30 0.27 5.71
C ILE A 126 -6.35 -1.19 6.15
N ALA A 127 -5.66 -2.07 5.46
CA ALA A 127 -5.57 -3.47 5.85
C ALA A 127 -4.12 -3.95 5.86
N ILE A 128 -3.82 -4.79 6.84
CA ILE A 128 -2.57 -5.52 6.97
C ILE A 128 -2.90 -7.01 6.80
N ASN A 129 -2.53 -7.58 5.68
CA ASN A 129 -2.72 -9.00 5.40
C ASN A 129 -1.64 -9.79 6.15
N ALA A 130 -2.07 -10.59 7.13
CA ALA A 130 -1.14 -11.36 7.96
C ALA A 130 -0.37 -12.42 7.16
N GLU A 131 -1.03 -13.11 6.23
CA GLU A 131 -0.40 -14.11 5.37
C GLU A 131 0.68 -13.48 4.48
N ALA A 132 0.38 -12.34 3.87
CA ALA A 132 1.35 -11.60 3.05
C ALA A 132 2.58 -11.18 3.85
N ILE A 133 2.40 -10.77 5.12
CA ILE A 133 3.53 -10.44 6.01
C ILE A 133 4.34 -11.69 6.37
N LEU A 134 3.68 -12.78 6.72
CA LEU A 134 4.35 -14.03 7.07
C LEU A 134 5.15 -14.62 5.90
N ASP A 135 4.72 -14.32 4.68
CA ASP A 135 5.41 -14.75 3.46
C ASP A 135 6.64 -13.89 3.11
N LEU A 136 6.83 -12.74 3.74
CA LEU A 136 8.02 -11.91 3.50
C LEU A 136 9.31 -12.68 3.85
N PRO A 137 10.32 -12.62 2.98
CA PRO A 137 11.61 -13.31 3.21
C PRO A 137 12.26 -12.94 4.55
N ILE A 138 12.14 -11.68 4.98
CA ILE A 138 12.66 -11.20 6.26
C ILE A 138 11.97 -11.89 7.45
N VAL A 139 10.64 -12.07 7.39
CA VAL A 139 9.88 -12.73 8.46
C VAL A 139 10.25 -14.21 8.53
N LYS A 140 10.35 -14.88 7.38
CA LYS A 140 10.81 -16.29 7.31
C LYS A 140 12.23 -16.47 7.85
N MET A 141 13.11 -15.52 7.59
CA MET A 141 14.47 -15.53 8.12
C MET A 141 14.48 -15.36 9.64
N VAL A 142 13.79 -14.36 10.18
CA VAL A 142 13.66 -14.14 11.64
C VAL A 142 13.03 -15.36 12.32
N ALA A 143 12.03 -15.98 11.71
CA ALA A 143 11.40 -17.21 12.17
C ALA A 143 12.39 -18.36 12.32
N GLY A 144 13.33 -18.48 11.38
CA GLY A 144 14.35 -19.52 11.40
C GLY A 144 15.38 -19.37 12.53
N PHE A 145 15.68 -18.13 12.92
CA PHE A 145 16.71 -17.83 13.93
C PHE A 145 16.15 -17.48 15.31
N GLY A 146 14.88 -17.17 15.43
CA GLY A 146 14.27 -16.58 16.64
C GLY A 146 13.90 -17.57 17.75
N GLY A 147 14.26 -18.86 17.64
CA GLY A 147 14.00 -19.86 18.67
C GLY A 147 12.51 -20.14 18.90
N GLN A 148 12.17 -20.63 20.10
CA GLN A 148 10.80 -21.04 20.44
C GLN A 148 9.83 -19.84 20.50
N GLU A 149 10.29 -18.70 21.00
CA GLU A 149 9.45 -17.51 21.10
C GLU A 149 8.98 -17.03 19.72
N ALA A 150 9.90 -16.93 18.74
CA ALA A 150 9.54 -16.54 17.39
C ALA A 150 8.52 -17.51 16.75
N LYS A 151 8.67 -18.80 16.99
CA LYS A 151 7.70 -19.81 16.51
C LYS A 151 6.32 -19.54 17.08
N THR A 152 6.21 -19.26 18.36
CA THR A 152 4.92 -18.97 19.01
C THR A 152 4.26 -17.71 18.42
N TYR A 153 5.03 -16.64 18.19
CA TYR A 153 4.48 -15.43 17.52
C TYR A 153 4.00 -15.70 16.10
N ILE A 154 4.72 -16.55 15.37
CA ILE A 154 4.32 -16.94 14.01
C ILE A 154 3.07 -17.83 14.02
N GLU A 155 2.96 -18.77 14.95
CA GLU A 155 1.76 -19.58 15.14
C GLU A 155 0.54 -18.70 15.46
N LEU A 156 0.74 -17.66 16.28
CA LEU A 156 -0.29 -16.67 16.57
C LEU A 156 -0.67 -15.90 15.32
N ALA A 157 0.30 -15.34 14.62
CA ALA A 157 0.08 -14.57 13.39
C ALA A 157 -0.58 -15.42 12.28
N ASN A 158 -0.28 -16.73 12.21
CA ASN A 158 -0.92 -17.66 11.28
C ASN A 158 -2.43 -17.85 11.50
N LYS A 159 -2.95 -17.52 12.67
CA LYS A 159 -4.39 -17.58 12.95
C LYS A 159 -5.12 -16.30 12.56
N VAL A 160 -4.39 -15.21 12.34
CA VAL A 160 -4.92 -13.94 11.86
C VAL A 160 -5.06 -13.99 10.33
N SER A 161 -6.20 -13.55 9.82
CA SER A 161 -6.40 -13.31 8.39
C SER A 161 -5.88 -11.93 8.02
N TYR A 162 -6.40 -10.91 8.68
CA TYR A 162 -5.95 -9.53 8.51
C TYR A 162 -6.33 -8.68 9.73
N LEU A 163 -5.64 -7.57 9.88
CA LEU A 163 -5.99 -6.44 10.74
C LEU A 163 -6.45 -5.31 9.85
N SER A 164 -7.58 -4.69 10.13
CA SER A 164 -8.05 -3.52 9.39
C SER A 164 -8.38 -2.34 10.29
N MET A 165 -8.28 -1.16 9.71
CA MET A 165 -8.79 0.09 10.21
C MET A 165 -9.65 0.73 9.12
N SER A 166 -10.87 1.10 9.46
CA SER A 166 -11.78 1.73 8.51
C SER A 166 -12.45 2.95 9.10
N SER A 167 -12.91 3.85 8.22
CA SER A 167 -13.73 4.99 8.61
C SER A 167 -14.91 5.14 7.65
N GLU A 168 -16.06 5.49 8.21
CA GLU A 168 -17.28 5.82 7.49
C GLU A 168 -17.95 7.00 8.21
N GLY A 169 -17.93 8.18 7.57
CA GLY A 169 -18.35 9.41 8.22
C GLY A 169 -17.49 9.74 9.43
N GLU A 170 -18.10 9.85 10.60
CA GLU A 170 -17.43 10.16 11.88
C GLU A 170 -17.05 8.92 12.70
N VAL A 171 -17.39 7.72 12.20
CA VAL A 171 -17.10 6.46 12.88
C VAL A 171 -15.81 5.86 12.35
N SER A 172 -14.92 5.45 13.26
CA SER A 172 -13.72 4.69 12.94
C SER A 172 -13.73 3.36 13.69
N GLU A 173 -13.36 2.29 13.01
CA GLU A 173 -13.36 0.92 13.54
C GLU A 173 -11.98 0.30 13.33
N ILE A 174 -11.57 -0.55 14.25
CA ILE A 174 -10.39 -1.40 14.13
C ILE A 174 -10.84 -2.83 14.32
N ASP A 175 -10.60 -3.68 13.32
CA ASP A 175 -11.01 -5.07 13.30
C ASP A 175 -9.81 -6.00 13.21
N LEU A 176 -9.78 -7.00 14.08
CA LEU A 176 -8.89 -8.13 14.00
C LEU A 176 -9.67 -9.35 13.49
N CYS A 177 -9.42 -9.73 12.25
CA CYS A 177 -10.10 -10.84 11.60
C CYS A 177 -9.29 -12.13 11.72
N LEU A 178 -9.86 -13.14 12.37
CA LEU A 178 -9.26 -14.46 12.50
C LEU A 178 -9.64 -15.35 11.32
N LYS A 179 -8.78 -16.32 10.98
CA LYS A 179 -9.02 -17.27 9.87
C LYS A 179 -10.14 -18.25 10.20
N ASP A 180 -10.16 -18.75 11.44
CA ASP A 180 -11.20 -19.65 11.93
C ASP A 180 -12.41 -18.83 12.36
N LYS A 181 -13.47 -18.90 11.56
CA LYS A 181 -14.75 -18.21 11.81
C LYS A 181 -15.76 -19.08 12.56
N ASP A 182 -15.50 -20.38 12.70
CA ASP A 182 -16.39 -21.33 13.35
C ASP A 182 -16.22 -21.31 14.88
N VAL A 183 -15.05 -20.87 15.34
CA VAL A 183 -14.75 -20.72 16.77
C VAL A 183 -14.87 -19.26 17.20
N ASN A 184 -15.60 -19.03 18.30
CA ASN A 184 -15.75 -17.69 18.87
C ASN A 184 -14.39 -17.00 19.07
N ALA A 185 -14.25 -15.76 18.58
CA ALA A 185 -13.00 -15.00 18.61
C ALA A 185 -12.45 -14.80 20.04
N LEU A 186 -13.34 -14.53 21.03
CA LEU A 186 -12.92 -14.36 22.42
C LEU A 186 -12.31 -15.65 22.97
N LYS A 187 -12.89 -16.83 22.63
CA LYS A 187 -12.33 -18.12 23.01
C LYS A 187 -10.92 -18.31 22.42
N GLN A 188 -10.76 -18.01 21.14
CA GLN A 188 -9.45 -18.10 20.48
C GLN A 188 -8.43 -17.20 21.17
N ILE A 189 -8.77 -15.94 21.52
CA ILE A 189 -7.90 -14.99 22.21
C ILE A 189 -7.54 -15.49 23.62
N VAL A 190 -8.52 -16.03 24.37
CA VAL A 190 -8.26 -16.60 25.70
C VAL A 190 -7.35 -17.81 25.63
N ASP A 191 -7.55 -18.70 24.66
CA ASP A 191 -6.71 -19.89 24.49
C ASP A 191 -5.26 -19.49 24.12
N PHE A 192 -5.07 -18.40 23.38
CA PHE A 192 -3.76 -17.79 23.15
C PHE A 192 -3.13 -17.26 24.43
N ALA A 193 -3.87 -16.43 25.15
CA ALA A 193 -3.35 -15.83 26.39
C ALA A 193 -2.88 -16.93 27.37
N LYS A 194 -3.56 -18.08 27.43
CA LYS A 194 -3.14 -19.22 28.25
C LYS A 194 -1.84 -19.85 27.77
N GLN A 195 -1.62 -19.94 26.44
CA GLN A 195 -0.35 -20.45 25.91
C GLN A 195 0.84 -19.55 26.29
N PHE A 196 0.65 -18.22 26.28
CA PHE A 196 1.68 -17.27 26.72
C PHE A 196 1.91 -17.25 28.22
N ALA A 197 0.84 -17.42 29.03
CA ALA A 197 0.97 -17.46 30.49
C ALA A 197 1.58 -18.74 31.04
N GLY A 198 1.65 -19.80 30.23
CA GLY A 198 2.29 -21.07 30.56
C GLY A 198 3.75 -21.20 30.12
N MET A 199 4.31 -20.14 29.52
CA MET A 199 5.74 -19.98 29.23
C MET A 199 6.40 -19.18 30.31
#